data_51c48f5fe0cc96b5f631344b3c4e6d7b
#
_entry.id   51c48f5fe0cc96b5f631344b3c4e6d7b
#
_cell.length_a   1.000
_cell.length_b   1.000
_cell.length_c   1.000
_cell.angle_alpha   90.00
_cell.angle_beta   90.00
_cell.angle_gamma   90.00
#
_symmetry.space_group_name_H-M   'P 1'
#
loop_
_entity.id
_entity.type
_entity.pdbx_description
1 polymer ?
#
loop_
_entity_poly.entity_id
_entity_poly.type
_entity_poly.pdbx_seq_one_letter_code
_entity_poly.pdbx_strand_id
1 'polypeptide(L)'
;MATYKVQVATGNLMLAGTYSAVSITLIGTRGKSHKQSLNNRGRDFVPGAVDEYEVHCARDLGELLLVQLHKEAYLFFPKDSWLCDYVKVTTRQGRIYNFPSYQWLEGYSTLTLREGAAKTITDDSGNPLLLEHRKEELKCRQECYGWKDYAPGWPRCVDAKSTDDLDSNDKFTVTKTTVFALRNVKSELELRLRGFSNQEGSWESLDDIGKVFWFKKTPVTEYVADHWRDDDFFGYQYLNGVNPVVMQKCTEIPANFPVTQEMVAGLLGKSTTLKEELK
;
A
#
# COMPACT_ATOMS: atom_id res chain seq x y z
N MET A 1 28.87 12.56 10.07
CA MET A 1 27.87 12.78 9.02
C MET A 1 27.52 11.44 8.40
N ALA A 2 26.25 11.12 8.31
CA ALA A 2 25.75 9.93 7.61
C ALA A 2 25.01 10.36 6.34
N THR A 3 25.17 9.60 5.27
CA THR A 3 24.47 9.82 3.99
C THR A 3 23.68 8.57 3.65
N TYR A 4 22.45 8.76 3.26
CA TYR A 4 21.53 7.71 2.83
C TYR A 4 21.14 7.94 1.37
N LYS A 5 21.27 6.92 0.54
CA LYS A 5 20.73 6.94 -0.83
C LYS A 5 19.25 6.55 -0.76
N VAL A 6 18.39 7.42 -1.26
CA VAL A 6 16.95 7.24 -1.25
C VAL A 6 16.45 7.11 -2.66
N GLN A 7 15.69 6.06 -2.95
CA GLN A 7 14.95 5.88 -4.19
C GLN A 7 13.47 6.00 -3.89
N VAL A 8 12.75 6.79 -4.67
CA VAL A 8 11.29 6.96 -4.57
C VAL A 8 10.67 6.54 -5.90
N ALA A 9 9.83 5.52 -5.85
CA ALA A 9 9.14 5.01 -7.03
C ALA A 9 7.74 5.61 -7.14
N THR A 10 7.46 6.19 -8.30
CA THR A 10 6.13 6.67 -8.69
C THR A 10 5.43 5.60 -9.51
N GLY A 11 4.18 5.31 -9.19
CA GLY A 11 3.39 4.29 -9.88
C GLY A 11 3.31 4.51 -11.39
N ASN A 12 3.35 3.43 -12.14
CA ASN A 12 3.32 3.46 -13.60
C ASN A 12 1.87 3.49 -14.14
N LEU A 13 1.08 4.47 -13.66
CA LEU A 13 -0.25 4.76 -14.14
C LEU A 13 -0.30 6.14 -14.78
N MET A 14 -1.17 6.31 -15.76
CA MET A 14 -1.44 7.65 -16.28
C MET A 14 -1.91 8.57 -15.15
N LEU A 15 -1.36 9.77 -15.05
CA LEU A 15 -1.63 10.75 -13.99
C LEU A 15 -1.17 10.33 -12.58
N ALA A 16 -0.33 9.30 -12.45
CA ALA A 16 0.20 8.88 -11.16
C ALA A 16 1.27 9.82 -10.59
N GLY A 17 1.83 10.70 -11.39
CA GLY A 17 2.87 11.64 -10.98
C GLY A 17 2.34 12.85 -10.22
N THR A 18 3.27 13.66 -9.68
CA THR A 18 2.93 14.91 -8.99
C THR A 18 3.80 16.07 -9.43
N TYR A 19 3.22 17.28 -9.32
CA TYR A 19 3.93 18.57 -9.43
C TYR A 19 4.12 19.21 -8.05
N SER A 20 3.62 18.59 -7.00
CA SER A 20 3.75 19.08 -5.63
C SER A 20 5.18 18.96 -5.14
N ALA A 21 5.58 19.81 -4.20
CA ALA A 21 6.84 19.64 -3.51
C ALA A 21 6.79 18.41 -2.61
N VAL A 22 7.79 17.54 -2.72
CA VAL A 22 7.92 16.35 -1.88
C VAL A 22 9.17 16.49 -1.03
N SER A 23 9.04 16.20 0.25
CA SER A 23 10.15 16.15 1.20
C SER A 23 10.12 14.85 1.99
N ILE A 24 11.25 14.45 2.53
CA ILE A 24 11.40 13.22 3.29
C ILE A 24 11.98 13.46 4.68
N THR A 25 11.54 12.65 5.63
CA THR A 25 12.17 12.49 6.95
C THR A 25 12.43 11.02 7.20
N LEU A 26 13.66 10.65 7.51
CA LEU A 26 14.05 9.30 7.89
C LEU A 26 14.02 9.18 9.42
N ILE A 27 13.44 8.10 9.94
CA ILE A 27 13.34 7.81 11.38
C ILE A 27 13.94 6.45 11.66
N GLY A 28 14.94 6.43 12.52
CA GLY A 28 15.61 5.21 12.93
C GLY A 28 15.70 5.08 14.45
N THR A 29 16.32 4.01 14.91
CA THR A 29 16.46 3.69 16.34
C THR A 29 17.27 4.70 17.14
N ARG A 30 18.08 5.53 16.46
CA ARG A 30 18.96 6.52 17.11
C ARG A 30 18.50 7.98 16.88
N GLY A 31 17.34 8.17 16.27
CA GLY A 31 16.76 9.48 16.04
C GLY A 31 16.18 9.65 14.64
N LYS A 32 15.92 10.90 14.28
CA LYS A 32 15.34 11.26 12.98
C LYS A 32 16.21 12.27 12.23
N SER A 33 16.11 12.26 10.91
CA SER A 33 16.69 13.30 10.05
C SER A 33 15.92 14.61 10.17
N HIS A 34 16.52 15.69 9.74
CA HIS A 34 15.73 16.86 9.36
C HIS A 34 14.88 16.53 8.14
N LYS A 35 13.78 17.23 7.95
CA LYS A 35 12.98 17.21 6.73
C LYS A 35 13.84 17.75 5.58
N GLN A 36 14.01 16.96 4.52
CA GLN A 36 14.80 17.34 3.35
C GLN A 36 13.95 17.26 2.08
N SER A 37 14.07 18.28 1.24
CA SER A 37 13.38 18.31 -0.05
C SER A 37 13.98 17.27 -0.99
N LEU A 38 13.12 16.55 -1.68
CA LEU A 38 13.46 15.64 -2.76
C LEU A 38 13.29 16.39 -4.08
N ASN A 39 14.38 16.91 -4.59
CA ASN A 39 14.37 17.74 -5.80
C ASN A 39 15.67 17.55 -6.57
N ASN A 40 15.58 16.98 -7.75
CA ASN A 40 16.67 16.86 -8.72
C ASN A 40 16.65 18.02 -9.73
N ARG A 41 17.68 18.07 -10.57
CA ARG A 41 17.65 18.93 -11.76
C ARG A 41 16.77 18.26 -12.81
N GLY A 42 15.55 18.72 -12.98
CA GLY A 42 14.60 18.17 -13.93
C GLY A 42 13.22 17.98 -13.34
N ARG A 43 12.43 17.11 -13.93
CA ARG A 43 11.09 16.77 -13.46
C ARG A 43 11.14 15.46 -12.71
N ASP A 44 10.95 15.54 -11.39
CA ASP A 44 10.80 14.39 -10.50
C ASP A 44 9.36 13.85 -10.50
N PHE A 45 9.18 12.68 -9.96
CA PHE A 45 7.89 12.03 -9.69
C PHE A 45 6.98 11.90 -10.91
N VAL A 46 7.57 11.66 -12.10
CA VAL A 46 6.77 11.34 -13.28
C VAL A 46 6.26 9.89 -13.21
N PRO A 47 5.12 9.57 -13.86
CA PRO A 47 4.60 8.21 -13.87
C PRO A 47 5.64 7.17 -14.30
N GLY A 48 5.83 6.13 -13.48
CA GLY A 48 6.77 5.04 -13.72
C GLY A 48 8.23 5.35 -13.42
N ALA A 49 8.57 6.55 -12.95
CA ALA A 49 9.93 6.90 -12.58
C ALA A 49 10.34 6.32 -11.23
N VAL A 50 11.63 6.05 -11.10
CA VAL A 50 12.32 5.80 -9.83
C VAL A 50 13.38 6.87 -9.69
N ASP A 51 13.08 7.87 -8.87
CA ASP A 51 13.97 9.02 -8.66
C ASP A 51 14.92 8.74 -7.49
N GLU A 52 16.17 9.16 -7.62
CA GLU A 52 17.21 8.94 -6.61
C GLU A 52 17.64 10.26 -5.97
N TYR A 53 17.84 10.22 -4.65
CA TYR A 53 18.24 11.37 -3.84
C TYR A 53 19.28 10.98 -2.79
N GLU A 54 20.05 11.96 -2.33
CA GLU A 54 20.92 11.82 -1.17
C GLU A 54 20.34 12.58 0.02
N VAL A 55 20.14 11.86 1.12
CA VAL A 55 19.67 12.44 2.39
C VAL A 55 20.84 12.48 3.38
N HIS A 56 21.17 13.68 3.83
CA HIS A 56 22.30 13.91 4.73
C HIS A 56 21.82 14.09 6.17
N CYS A 57 22.45 13.36 7.08
CA CYS A 57 22.15 13.42 8.51
C CYS A 57 23.41 13.77 9.30
N ALA A 58 23.24 14.55 10.37
CA ALA A 58 24.34 14.92 11.25
C ALA A 58 25.00 13.68 11.91
N ARG A 59 24.19 12.64 12.16
CA ARG A 59 24.60 11.38 12.76
C ARG A 59 23.93 10.19 12.09
N ASP A 60 24.48 9.00 12.32
CA ASP A 60 23.84 7.73 11.92
C ASP A 60 22.55 7.52 12.69
N LEU A 61 21.49 7.13 11.97
CA LEU A 61 20.14 6.93 12.51
C LEU A 61 19.92 5.51 13.08
N GLY A 62 20.89 4.63 12.95
CA GLY A 62 20.75 3.22 13.33
C GLY A 62 19.91 2.43 12.34
N GLU A 63 19.16 1.46 12.85
CA GLU A 63 18.14 0.78 12.03
C GLU A 63 17.03 1.76 11.65
N LEU A 64 16.71 1.81 10.36
CA LEU A 64 15.59 2.62 9.89
C LEU A 64 14.28 1.88 10.17
N LEU A 65 13.34 2.60 10.76
CA LEU A 65 12.05 2.07 11.20
C LEU A 65 10.91 2.63 10.37
N LEU A 66 10.92 3.95 10.15
CA LEU A 66 9.86 4.69 9.47
C LEU A 66 10.46 5.70 8.50
N VAL A 67 9.69 6.00 7.46
CA VAL A 67 9.92 7.11 6.54
C VAL A 67 8.66 7.96 6.50
N GLN A 68 8.83 9.28 6.58
CA GLN A 68 7.74 10.22 6.36
C GLN A 68 7.94 10.93 5.02
N LEU A 69 6.98 10.81 4.14
CA LEU A 69 6.87 11.58 2.91
C LEU A 69 5.92 12.75 3.15
N HIS A 70 6.40 13.97 2.91
CA HIS A 70 5.61 15.18 3.06
C HIS A 70 5.33 15.75 1.67
N LYS A 71 4.07 15.76 1.27
CA LYS A 71 3.60 16.36 0.02
C LYS A 71 3.00 17.71 0.29
N GLU A 72 3.53 18.76 -0.30
CA GLU A 72 3.22 20.15 -0.01
C GLU A 72 2.98 20.96 -1.29
N ALA A 73 2.42 22.15 -1.13
CA ALA A 73 2.22 23.07 -2.24
C ALA A 73 3.55 23.40 -2.95
N TYR A 74 3.51 23.47 -4.27
CA TYR A 74 4.62 23.94 -5.07
C TYR A 74 4.14 25.02 -6.04
N LEU A 75 4.62 26.26 -5.84
CA LEU A 75 4.24 27.42 -6.66
C LEU A 75 2.71 27.56 -6.82
N PHE A 76 2.24 27.69 -8.05
CA PHE A 76 0.83 27.90 -8.39
C PHE A 76 0.14 26.61 -8.87
N PHE A 77 0.81 25.46 -8.75
CA PHE A 77 0.20 24.18 -9.16
C PHE A 77 -0.96 23.82 -8.23
N PRO A 78 -2.08 23.38 -8.79
CA PRO A 78 -3.21 22.90 -8.00
C PRO A 78 -2.85 21.64 -7.22
N LYS A 79 -3.65 21.32 -6.20
CA LYS A 79 -3.58 20.03 -5.53
C LYS A 79 -3.77 18.91 -6.53
N ASP A 80 -2.87 17.96 -6.50
CA ASP A 80 -2.90 16.76 -7.34
C ASP A 80 -2.89 15.50 -6.49
N SER A 81 -3.03 14.34 -7.13
CA SER A 81 -2.91 13.02 -6.52
C SER A 81 -1.63 12.37 -7.03
N TRP A 82 -0.86 11.78 -6.13
CA TRP A 82 0.39 11.10 -6.43
C TRP A 82 0.31 9.64 -5.99
N LEU A 83 0.57 8.70 -6.88
CA LEU A 83 0.72 7.30 -6.54
C LEU A 83 2.18 7.00 -6.21
N CYS A 84 2.48 6.80 -4.95
CA CYS A 84 3.80 6.34 -4.51
C CYS A 84 3.78 4.81 -4.39
N ASP A 85 4.66 4.13 -5.11
CA ASP A 85 4.77 2.67 -5.03
C ASP A 85 5.60 2.24 -3.83
N TYR A 86 6.81 2.77 -3.71
CA TYR A 86 7.68 2.47 -2.57
C TYR A 86 8.77 3.53 -2.37
N VAL A 87 9.36 3.51 -1.19
CA VAL A 87 10.62 4.17 -0.89
C VAL A 87 11.67 3.12 -0.53
N LYS A 88 12.84 3.21 -1.12
CA LYS A 88 13.98 2.34 -0.80
C LYS A 88 15.13 3.20 -0.29
N VAL A 89 15.66 2.83 0.86
CA VAL A 89 16.77 3.56 1.49
C VAL A 89 17.98 2.65 1.62
N THR A 90 19.10 3.10 1.08
CA THR A 90 20.37 2.36 1.16
C THR A 90 21.36 3.15 2.02
N THR A 91 21.91 2.52 3.03
CA THR A 91 22.95 3.12 3.87
C THR A 91 24.30 3.12 3.15
N ARG A 92 25.26 3.89 3.67
CA ARG A 92 26.64 3.89 3.16
C ARG A 92 27.32 2.51 3.22
N GLN A 93 26.89 1.65 4.15
CA GLN A 93 27.40 0.27 4.29
C GLN A 93 26.72 -0.71 3.31
N GLY A 94 25.79 -0.24 2.48
CA GLY A 94 25.07 -1.08 1.53
C GLY A 94 23.84 -1.78 2.11
N ARG A 95 23.48 -1.54 3.38
CA ARG A 95 22.24 -2.09 3.95
C ARG A 95 21.02 -1.41 3.31
N ILE A 96 20.06 -2.21 2.89
CA ILE A 96 18.84 -1.78 2.19
C ILE A 96 17.66 -1.90 3.13
N TYR A 97 16.82 -0.87 3.13
CA TYR A 97 15.52 -0.82 3.82
C TYR A 97 14.45 -0.50 2.78
N ASN A 98 13.37 -1.27 2.77
CA ASN A 98 12.25 -1.08 1.86
C ASN A 98 11.03 -0.57 2.62
N PHE A 99 10.40 0.45 2.10
CA PHE A 99 9.18 1.04 2.64
C PHE A 99 8.09 0.98 1.59
N PRO A 100 7.31 -0.11 1.53
CA PRO A 100 6.22 -0.24 0.58
C PRO A 100 5.13 0.79 0.87
N SER A 101 4.57 1.38 -0.17
CA SER A 101 3.49 2.36 -0.07
C SER A 101 2.27 1.90 -0.85
N TYR A 102 2.37 1.84 -2.18
CA TYR A 102 1.28 1.48 -3.10
C TYR A 102 -0.02 2.24 -2.84
N GLN A 103 0.11 3.51 -2.43
CA GLN A 103 -0.99 4.36 -2.01
C GLN A 103 -1.04 5.65 -2.79
N TRP A 104 -2.25 6.17 -2.97
CA TRP A 104 -2.48 7.50 -3.49
C TRP A 104 -2.40 8.54 -2.37
N LEU A 105 -1.55 9.53 -2.55
CA LEU A 105 -1.48 10.71 -1.70
C LEU A 105 -2.26 11.83 -2.37
N GLU A 106 -3.46 12.11 -1.88
CA GLU A 106 -4.29 13.21 -2.36
C GLU A 106 -3.96 14.51 -1.62
N GLY A 107 -3.98 15.60 -2.38
CA GLY A 107 -3.77 16.94 -1.84
C GLY A 107 -2.40 17.07 -1.15
N TYR A 108 -2.36 17.84 -0.07
CA TYR A 108 -1.17 18.06 0.74
C TYR A 108 -1.29 17.27 2.03
N SER A 109 -0.40 16.30 2.21
CA SER A 109 -0.47 15.36 3.33
C SER A 109 0.92 14.82 3.69
N THR A 110 1.01 14.24 4.86
CA THR A 110 2.19 13.46 5.29
C THR A 110 1.81 12.00 5.37
N LEU A 111 2.55 11.16 4.66
CA LEU A 111 2.44 9.72 4.72
C LEU A 111 3.60 9.14 5.51
N THR A 112 3.30 8.37 6.54
CA THR A 112 4.31 7.64 7.30
C THR A 112 4.31 6.18 6.84
N LEU A 113 5.46 5.72 6.36
CA LEU A 113 5.67 4.35 5.88
C LEU A 113 6.54 3.59 6.86
N ARG A 114 6.16 2.37 7.13
CA ARG A 114 6.93 1.43 7.93
C ARG A 114 7.87 0.61 7.06
N GLU A 115 9.02 0.23 7.63
CA GLU A 115 9.93 -0.71 6.99
C GLU A 115 9.24 -2.06 6.75
N GLY A 116 9.45 -2.63 5.55
CA GLY A 116 8.65 -3.73 5.02
C GLY A 116 8.93 -5.12 5.60
N ALA A 117 9.90 -5.26 6.52
CA ALA A 117 10.06 -6.51 7.26
C ALA A 117 8.84 -6.71 8.16
N ALA A 118 8.04 -7.74 7.84
CA ALA A 118 6.87 -8.08 8.63
C ALA A 118 7.27 -8.39 10.07
N LYS A 119 6.78 -7.56 11.00
CA LYS A 119 7.02 -7.73 12.45
C LYS A 119 5.70 -7.87 13.18
N THR A 120 5.67 -8.79 14.13
CA THR A 120 4.51 -9.00 14.99
C THR A 120 4.40 -7.89 16.04
N ILE A 121 3.28 -7.84 16.74
CA ILE A 121 3.08 -6.95 17.89
C ILE A 121 4.16 -7.19 18.95
N THR A 122 4.55 -8.43 19.15
CA THR A 122 5.60 -8.81 20.11
C THR A 122 6.96 -8.23 19.73
N ASP A 123 7.29 -8.24 18.43
CA ASP A 123 8.54 -7.65 17.93
C ASP A 123 8.57 -6.12 18.13
N ASP A 124 7.41 -5.49 18.02
CA ASP A 124 7.26 -4.04 18.19
C ASP A 124 7.23 -3.62 19.66
N SER A 125 6.93 -4.52 20.59
CA SER A 125 6.73 -4.23 22.01
C SER A 125 7.93 -3.53 22.67
N GLY A 126 9.13 -3.79 22.19
CA GLY A 126 10.36 -3.14 22.64
C GLY A 126 10.63 -1.76 22.01
N ASN A 127 9.80 -1.28 21.08
CA ASN A 127 10.04 -0.03 20.36
C ASN A 127 8.84 0.93 20.46
N PRO A 128 8.94 1.98 21.30
CA PRO A 128 7.85 2.94 21.51
C PRO A 128 7.36 3.62 20.22
N LEU A 129 8.27 3.92 19.26
CA LEU A 129 7.91 4.58 17.99
C LEU A 129 7.04 3.68 17.12
N LEU A 130 7.36 2.38 17.06
CA LEU A 130 6.57 1.42 16.28
C LEU A 130 5.22 1.16 16.94
N LEU A 131 5.16 1.10 18.26
CA LEU A 131 3.90 0.96 19.00
C LEU A 131 2.99 2.18 18.80
N GLU A 132 3.55 3.38 18.87
CA GLU A 132 2.83 4.62 18.62
C GLU A 132 2.27 4.63 17.18
N HIS A 133 3.12 4.38 16.20
CA HIS A 133 2.71 4.29 14.79
C HIS A 133 1.59 3.27 14.57
N ARG A 134 1.68 2.09 15.17
CA ARG A 134 0.63 1.06 15.10
C ARG A 134 -0.69 1.53 15.70
N LYS A 135 -0.65 2.23 16.84
CA LYS A 135 -1.85 2.80 17.46
C LYS A 135 -2.49 3.89 16.58
N GLU A 136 -1.67 4.74 15.99
CA GLU A 136 -2.14 5.78 15.07
C GLU A 136 -2.78 5.18 13.82
N GLU A 137 -2.16 4.15 13.22
CA GLU A 137 -2.74 3.44 12.08
C GLU A 137 -4.08 2.77 12.43
N LEU A 138 -4.15 2.06 13.55
CA LEU A 138 -5.39 1.43 14.00
C LEU A 138 -6.49 2.45 14.24
N LYS A 139 -6.17 3.58 14.88
CA LYS A 139 -7.10 4.67 15.09
C LYS A 139 -7.60 5.25 13.78
N CYS A 140 -6.71 5.56 12.85
CA CYS A 140 -7.07 6.06 11.53
C CYS A 140 -7.99 5.08 10.79
N ARG A 141 -7.67 3.78 10.81
CA ARG A 141 -8.53 2.75 10.19
C ARG A 141 -9.88 2.62 10.86
N GLN A 142 -9.95 2.72 12.18
CA GLN A 142 -11.23 2.73 12.91
C GLN A 142 -12.09 3.95 12.58
N GLU A 143 -11.46 5.10 12.35
CA GLU A 143 -12.16 6.33 11.94
C GLU A 143 -12.64 6.24 10.48
N CYS A 144 -11.80 5.69 9.58
CA CYS A 144 -12.14 5.55 8.15
C CYS A 144 -13.13 4.41 7.89
N TYR A 145 -13.06 3.32 8.66
CA TYR A 145 -13.86 2.10 8.44
C TYR A 145 -14.82 1.83 9.60
N GLY A 146 -15.70 2.80 9.93
CA GLY A 146 -16.82 2.55 10.84
C GLY A 146 -17.71 1.42 10.33
N TRP A 147 -18.21 0.58 11.24
CA TRP A 147 -19.05 -0.58 10.91
C TRP A 147 -20.50 -0.35 11.26
N LYS A 148 -21.40 -0.70 10.36
CA LYS A 148 -22.85 -0.67 10.60
C LYS A 148 -23.53 -1.98 10.22
N ASP A 149 -24.69 -2.24 10.80
CA ASP A 149 -25.57 -3.30 10.36
C ASP A 149 -26.38 -2.81 9.14
N TYR A 150 -26.24 -3.53 8.04
CA TYR A 150 -26.98 -3.20 6.81
C TYR A 150 -28.42 -3.70 6.88
N ALA A 151 -28.60 -4.97 7.27
CA ALA A 151 -29.89 -5.60 7.48
C ALA A 151 -29.75 -6.79 8.44
N PRO A 152 -30.84 -7.21 9.13
CA PRO A 152 -30.82 -8.39 9.98
C PRO A 152 -30.35 -9.63 9.22
N GLY A 153 -29.41 -10.37 9.80
CA GLY A 153 -28.84 -11.58 9.20
C GLY A 153 -27.73 -11.33 8.16
N TRP A 154 -27.42 -10.07 7.85
CA TRP A 154 -26.29 -9.71 6.99
C TRP A 154 -25.06 -9.35 7.82
N PRO A 155 -23.87 -9.67 7.33
CA PRO A 155 -22.64 -9.19 7.96
C PRO A 155 -22.59 -7.66 8.02
N ARG A 156 -21.89 -7.13 9.01
CA ARG A 156 -21.65 -5.69 9.11
C ARG A 156 -20.87 -5.18 7.91
N CYS A 157 -21.29 -4.06 7.36
CA CYS A 157 -20.61 -3.38 6.27
C CYS A 157 -19.97 -2.07 6.76
N VAL A 158 -19.12 -1.48 5.93
CA VAL A 158 -18.53 -0.16 6.21
C VAL A 158 -19.65 0.90 6.27
N ASP A 159 -19.60 1.75 7.30
CA ASP A 159 -20.54 2.85 7.47
C ASP A 159 -20.13 4.05 6.61
N ALA A 160 -20.43 3.96 5.32
CA ALA A 160 -20.27 5.07 4.39
C ALA A 160 -21.65 5.49 3.87
N LYS A 161 -21.94 6.79 3.84
CA LYS A 161 -23.18 7.34 3.29
C LYS A 161 -23.06 7.57 1.79
N SER A 162 -21.85 7.88 1.35
CA SER A 162 -21.51 8.10 -0.07
C SER A 162 -20.11 7.61 -0.37
N THR A 163 -19.76 7.53 -1.64
CA THR A 163 -18.38 7.24 -2.08
C THR A 163 -17.39 8.31 -1.67
N ASP A 164 -17.85 9.54 -1.35
CA ASP A 164 -16.98 10.63 -0.92
C ASP A 164 -16.49 10.46 0.52
N ASP A 165 -17.22 9.69 1.33
CA ASP A 165 -16.86 9.40 2.71
C ASP A 165 -15.75 8.32 2.80
N LEU A 166 -15.44 7.64 1.69
CA LEU A 166 -14.41 6.63 1.65
C LEU A 166 -13.01 7.25 1.56
N ASP A 167 -12.01 6.54 2.09
CA ASP A 167 -10.61 6.91 1.92
C ASP A 167 -10.23 7.04 0.43
N SER A 168 -9.29 7.91 0.13
CA SER A 168 -8.84 8.16 -1.24
C SER A 168 -8.26 6.93 -1.93
N ASN A 169 -7.74 5.97 -1.18
CA ASN A 169 -7.23 4.72 -1.73
C ASN A 169 -8.35 3.76 -2.14
N ASP A 170 -9.50 3.88 -1.50
CA ASP A 170 -10.64 2.98 -1.66
C ASP A 170 -11.68 3.51 -2.63
N LYS A 171 -11.88 4.84 -2.69
CA LYS A 171 -12.85 5.43 -3.62
C LYS A 171 -12.34 5.53 -5.05
N PHE A 172 -13.25 5.47 -6.00
CA PHE A 172 -12.99 5.79 -7.40
C PHE A 172 -12.97 7.31 -7.58
N THR A 173 -11.78 7.90 -7.54
CA THR A 173 -11.60 9.31 -7.93
C THR A 173 -11.73 9.46 -9.45
N VAL A 174 -11.94 10.70 -9.93
CA VAL A 174 -11.99 10.99 -11.38
C VAL A 174 -10.75 10.45 -12.10
N THR A 175 -9.58 10.59 -11.49
CA THR A 175 -8.31 10.05 -12.01
C THR A 175 -8.35 8.52 -12.13
N LYS A 176 -8.76 7.81 -11.09
CA LYS A 176 -8.85 6.35 -11.09
C LYS A 176 -9.90 5.86 -12.09
N THR A 177 -11.06 6.52 -12.14
CA THR A 177 -12.13 6.19 -13.09
C THR A 177 -11.67 6.36 -14.53
N THR A 178 -10.97 7.44 -14.84
CA THR A 178 -10.43 7.69 -16.19
C THR A 178 -9.40 6.64 -16.58
N VAL A 179 -8.47 6.32 -15.67
CA VAL A 179 -7.45 5.28 -15.89
C VAL A 179 -8.10 3.91 -16.07
N PHE A 180 -9.10 3.58 -15.26
CA PHE A 180 -9.84 2.31 -15.37
C PHE A 180 -10.58 2.19 -16.70
N ALA A 181 -11.31 3.25 -17.11
CA ALA A 181 -12.01 3.27 -18.38
C ALA A 181 -11.06 3.08 -19.58
N LEU A 182 -9.94 3.80 -19.60
CA LEU A 182 -8.94 3.68 -20.66
C LEU A 182 -8.29 2.29 -20.68
N ARG A 183 -8.04 1.69 -19.53
CA ARG A 183 -7.51 0.31 -19.43
C ARG A 183 -8.51 -0.71 -19.94
N ASN A 184 -9.80 -0.57 -19.59
CA ASN A 184 -10.85 -1.45 -20.07
C ASN A 184 -10.95 -1.42 -21.59
N VAL A 185 -10.98 -0.22 -22.21
CA VAL A 185 -10.99 -0.07 -23.67
C VAL A 185 -9.75 -0.71 -24.29
N LYS A 186 -8.58 -0.48 -23.72
CA LYS A 186 -7.32 -1.08 -24.21
C LYS A 186 -7.33 -2.60 -24.07
N SER A 187 -7.77 -3.13 -22.94
CA SER A 187 -7.86 -4.57 -22.69
C SER A 187 -8.87 -5.25 -23.61
N GLU A 188 -10.03 -4.62 -23.81
CA GLU A 188 -11.05 -5.12 -24.73
C GLU A 188 -10.53 -5.16 -26.17
N LEU A 189 -9.85 -4.09 -26.61
CA LEU A 189 -9.24 -4.04 -27.93
C LEU A 189 -8.15 -5.10 -28.10
N GLU A 190 -7.27 -5.27 -27.10
CA GLU A 190 -6.24 -6.31 -27.12
C GLU A 190 -6.84 -7.72 -27.14
N LEU A 191 -7.89 -7.98 -26.37
CA LEU A 191 -8.60 -9.27 -26.38
C LEU A 191 -9.23 -9.54 -27.75
N ARG A 192 -9.88 -8.54 -28.35
CA ARG A 192 -10.46 -8.65 -29.70
C ARG A 192 -9.40 -8.91 -30.78
N LEU A 193 -8.29 -8.19 -30.74
CA LEU A 193 -7.17 -8.39 -31.68
C LEU A 193 -6.51 -9.78 -31.56
N ARG A 194 -6.61 -10.43 -30.42
CA ARG A 194 -6.09 -11.77 -30.15
C ARG A 194 -7.08 -12.90 -30.41
N GLY A 195 -8.30 -12.58 -30.87
CA GLY A 195 -9.34 -13.57 -31.15
C GLY A 195 -10.05 -14.15 -29.93
N PHE A 196 -9.90 -13.54 -28.74
CA PHE A 196 -10.57 -13.98 -27.51
C PHE A 196 -11.99 -13.43 -27.33
N SER A 197 -12.56 -12.80 -28.36
CA SER A 197 -13.82 -12.05 -28.24
C SER A 197 -15.07 -12.86 -27.91
N ASN A 198 -15.02 -14.21 -27.94
CA ASN A 198 -16.21 -15.06 -27.72
C ASN A 198 -15.89 -16.47 -27.19
N GLN A 199 -14.86 -16.65 -26.38
CA GLN A 199 -14.69 -17.94 -25.74
C GLN A 199 -15.53 -18.01 -24.45
N GLU A 200 -16.70 -18.60 -24.56
CA GLU A 200 -17.41 -19.26 -23.45
C GLU A 200 -16.62 -20.51 -23.06
N GLY A 201 -15.46 -20.30 -22.44
CA GLY A 201 -14.62 -21.38 -21.94
C GLY A 201 -14.68 -21.38 -20.43
N SER A 202 -15.11 -22.47 -19.82
CA SER A 202 -14.85 -22.72 -18.40
C SER A 202 -13.36 -22.93 -18.19
N TRP A 203 -12.80 -22.32 -17.16
CA TRP A 203 -11.43 -22.62 -16.75
C TRP A 203 -11.39 -23.98 -16.08
N GLU A 204 -10.55 -24.87 -16.59
CA GLU A 204 -10.44 -26.26 -16.10
C GLU A 204 -9.36 -26.39 -15.04
N SER A 205 -8.43 -25.43 -14.97
CA SER A 205 -7.34 -25.43 -14.01
C SER A 205 -6.92 -24.02 -13.59
N LEU A 206 -6.22 -23.91 -12.44
CA LEU A 206 -5.62 -22.65 -11.98
C LEU A 206 -4.54 -22.13 -12.96
N ASP A 207 -3.93 -23.02 -13.74
CA ASP A 207 -2.93 -22.62 -14.73
C ASP A 207 -3.55 -21.90 -15.94
N ASP A 208 -4.85 -22.07 -16.18
CA ASP A 208 -5.58 -21.33 -17.21
C ASP A 208 -5.76 -19.86 -16.83
N ILE A 209 -5.85 -19.55 -15.54
CA ILE A 209 -5.80 -18.18 -15.01
C ILE A 209 -4.48 -17.53 -15.37
N GLY A 210 -3.36 -18.23 -15.20
CA GLY A 210 -2.03 -17.76 -15.57
C GLY A 210 -1.90 -17.41 -17.04
N LYS A 211 -2.59 -18.15 -17.94
CA LYS A 211 -2.60 -17.89 -19.39
C LYS A 211 -3.34 -16.59 -19.75
N VAL A 212 -4.40 -16.27 -19.04
CA VAL A 212 -5.18 -15.03 -19.23
C VAL A 212 -4.40 -13.82 -18.73
N PHE A 213 -3.66 -13.94 -17.62
CA PHE A 213 -2.82 -12.90 -17.06
C PHE A 213 -1.43 -12.80 -17.68
N TRP A 214 -1.23 -13.37 -18.86
CA TRP A 214 0.03 -13.43 -19.58
C TRP A 214 0.58 -12.07 -20.06
N PHE A 215 0.00 -10.97 -19.60
CA PHE A 215 0.42 -9.61 -19.93
C PHE A 215 1.56 -9.13 -19.02
N LYS A 216 2.70 -9.80 -19.07
CA LYS A 216 3.95 -9.36 -18.43
C LYS A 216 4.51 -8.08 -19.08
N LYS A 217 3.75 -7.00 -19.13
CA LYS A 217 4.20 -5.75 -19.76
C LYS A 217 4.45 -4.61 -18.78
N THR A 218 4.12 -4.79 -17.52
CA THR A 218 4.42 -3.81 -16.47
C THR A 218 5.03 -4.52 -15.27
N PRO A 219 5.90 -3.85 -14.49
CA PRO A 219 6.46 -4.43 -13.26
C PRO A 219 5.40 -4.96 -12.30
N VAL A 220 4.21 -4.33 -12.27
CA VAL A 220 3.08 -4.78 -11.44
C VAL A 220 2.50 -6.10 -11.95
N THR A 221 2.27 -6.23 -13.25
CA THR A 221 1.71 -7.48 -13.81
C THR A 221 2.73 -8.62 -13.78
N GLU A 222 4.00 -8.31 -13.87
CA GLU A 222 5.09 -9.27 -13.71
C GLU A 222 5.13 -9.78 -12.26
N TYR A 223 5.11 -8.87 -11.29
CA TYR A 223 5.05 -9.21 -9.86
C TYR A 223 3.81 -10.04 -9.53
N VAL A 224 2.62 -9.63 -10.01
CA VAL A 224 1.38 -10.39 -9.82
C VAL A 224 1.48 -11.80 -10.41
N ALA A 225 2.04 -11.93 -11.62
CA ALA A 225 2.17 -13.24 -12.28
C ALA A 225 3.06 -14.21 -11.51
N ASP A 226 4.09 -13.68 -10.85
CA ASP A 226 5.06 -14.49 -10.12
C ASP A 226 4.64 -14.77 -8.65
N HIS A 227 3.78 -13.90 -8.06
CA HIS A 227 3.43 -13.92 -6.63
C HIS A 227 1.94 -14.14 -6.33
N TRP A 228 1.09 -14.34 -7.32
CA TRP A 228 -0.36 -14.46 -7.11
C TRP A 228 -0.79 -15.64 -6.22
N ARG A 229 0.11 -16.62 -6.02
CA ARG A 229 -0.12 -17.78 -5.12
C ARG A 229 0.42 -17.55 -3.71
N ASP A 230 1.15 -16.45 -3.48
CA ASP A 230 1.76 -16.20 -2.18
C ASP A 230 0.70 -15.63 -1.22
N ASP A 231 0.61 -16.22 -0.03
CA ASP A 231 -0.35 -15.78 1.00
C ASP A 231 -0.15 -14.31 1.38
N ASP A 232 1.10 -13.85 1.43
CA ASP A 232 1.45 -12.45 1.71
C ASP A 232 0.90 -11.52 0.62
N PHE A 233 0.95 -11.92 -0.63
CA PHE A 233 0.40 -11.15 -1.74
C PHE A 233 -1.12 -11.05 -1.65
N PHE A 234 -1.82 -12.14 -1.36
CA PHE A 234 -3.26 -12.14 -1.17
C PHE A 234 -3.67 -11.30 0.04
N GLY A 235 -3.00 -11.47 1.17
CA GLY A 235 -3.26 -10.69 2.38
C GLY A 235 -3.08 -9.19 2.14
N TYR A 236 -2.03 -8.81 1.45
CA TYR A 236 -1.73 -7.42 1.11
C TYR A 236 -2.74 -6.83 0.12
N GLN A 237 -3.07 -7.54 -0.95
CA GLN A 237 -4.08 -7.15 -1.93
C GLN A 237 -5.46 -7.02 -1.29
N TYR A 238 -5.82 -7.95 -0.41
CA TYR A 238 -7.10 -7.94 0.28
C TYR A 238 -7.22 -6.73 1.20
N LEU A 239 -6.17 -6.38 1.94
CA LEU A 239 -6.16 -5.25 2.86
C LEU A 239 -6.08 -3.89 2.17
N ASN A 240 -5.41 -3.79 1.02
CA ASN A 240 -5.13 -2.53 0.35
C ASN A 240 -5.83 -2.35 -1.02
N GLY A 241 -6.37 -3.40 -1.59
CA GLY A 241 -6.92 -3.38 -2.95
C GLY A 241 -8.42 -3.66 -3.06
N VAL A 242 -9.06 -4.09 -1.99
CA VAL A 242 -10.47 -4.43 -1.99
C VAL A 242 -11.30 -3.17 -1.82
N ASN A 243 -12.37 -3.06 -2.61
CA ASN A 243 -13.39 -2.05 -2.39
C ASN A 243 -13.96 -2.19 -0.95
N PRO A 244 -13.78 -1.22 -0.06
CA PRO A 244 -14.17 -1.31 1.35
C PRO A 244 -15.69 -1.48 1.53
N VAL A 245 -16.50 -1.13 0.52
CA VAL A 245 -17.95 -1.34 0.53
C VAL A 245 -18.30 -2.84 0.58
N VAL A 246 -17.43 -3.72 0.08
CA VAL A 246 -17.61 -5.18 0.16
C VAL A 246 -16.86 -5.83 1.32
N MET A 247 -16.05 -5.08 2.08
CA MET A 247 -15.45 -5.59 3.30
C MET A 247 -16.53 -5.76 4.37
N GLN A 248 -16.55 -6.91 5.02
CA GLN A 248 -17.54 -7.25 6.01
C GLN A 248 -16.84 -7.74 7.29
N LYS A 249 -17.23 -7.17 8.42
CA LYS A 249 -16.75 -7.65 9.70
C LYS A 249 -17.50 -8.94 10.07
N CYS A 250 -16.78 -10.06 10.19
CA CYS A 250 -17.33 -11.28 10.76
C CYS A 250 -17.59 -11.08 12.26
N THR A 251 -18.78 -11.44 12.70
CA THR A 251 -19.16 -11.46 14.13
C THR A 251 -18.78 -12.79 14.78
N GLU A 252 -18.64 -13.83 13.98
CA GLU A 252 -18.23 -15.18 14.40
C GLU A 252 -17.18 -15.71 13.42
N ILE A 253 -16.25 -16.50 13.94
CA ILE A 253 -15.24 -17.17 13.10
C ILE A 253 -15.94 -18.27 12.31
N PRO A 254 -15.90 -18.26 10.97
CA PRO A 254 -16.51 -19.30 10.15
C PRO A 254 -15.95 -20.69 10.50
N ALA A 255 -16.79 -21.72 10.47
CA ALA A 255 -16.39 -23.09 10.82
C ALA A 255 -15.29 -23.65 9.88
N ASN A 256 -15.21 -23.13 8.66
CA ASN A 256 -14.19 -23.50 7.67
C ASN A 256 -13.00 -22.53 7.61
N PHE A 257 -12.86 -21.64 8.61
CA PHE A 257 -11.73 -20.72 8.67
C PHE A 257 -10.42 -21.50 8.84
N PRO A 258 -9.42 -21.31 7.97
CA PRO A 258 -8.24 -22.17 7.92
C PRO A 258 -7.26 -21.96 9.08
N VAL A 259 -7.37 -20.83 9.80
CA VAL A 259 -6.50 -20.49 10.93
C VAL A 259 -7.15 -20.95 12.23
N THR A 260 -6.47 -21.82 12.96
CA THR A 260 -6.98 -22.35 14.24
C THR A 260 -6.44 -21.57 15.44
N GLN A 261 -7.11 -21.71 16.58
CA GLN A 261 -6.66 -21.12 17.84
C GLN A 261 -5.25 -21.58 18.23
N GLU A 262 -4.92 -22.84 17.95
CA GLU A 262 -3.61 -23.44 18.23
C GLU A 262 -2.51 -22.81 17.36
N MET A 263 -2.81 -22.54 16.09
CA MET A 263 -1.88 -21.84 15.18
C MET A 263 -1.57 -20.45 15.70
N VAL A 264 -2.59 -19.70 16.11
CA VAL A 264 -2.40 -18.35 16.66
C VAL A 264 -1.62 -18.39 17.99
N ALA A 265 -1.97 -19.30 18.89
CA ALA A 265 -1.29 -19.46 20.17
C ALA A 265 0.19 -19.87 19.99
N GLY A 266 0.50 -20.61 18.94
CA GLY A 266 1.87 -21.00 18.58
C GLY A 266 2.73 -19.83 18.10
N LEU A 267 2.11 -18.86 17.42
CA LEU A 267 2.80 -17.70 16.84
C LEU A 267 2.90 -16.50 17.80
N LEU A 268 1.85 -16.24 18.58
CA LEU A 268 1.73 -15.04 19.42
C LEU A 268 2.09 -15.26 20.90
N GLY A 269 2.43 -16.48 21.27
CA GLY A 269 2.62 -16.84 22.68
C GLY A 269 1.31 -17.05 23.43
N LYS A 270 1.39 -17.61 24.62
CA LYS A 270 0.26 -18.14 25.39
C LYS A 270 -0.73 -17.12 25.96
N SER A 271 -0.58 -15.81 25.68
CA SER A 271 -1.34 -14.76 26.37
C SER A 271 -2.51 -14.19 25.59
N THR A 272 -2.65 -14.48 24.30
CA THR A 272 -3.72 -13.93 23.44
C THR A 272 -4.55 -15.03 22.80
N THR A 273 -5.82 -14.76 22.61
CA THR A 273 -6.74 -15.66 21.92
C THR A 273 -7.00 -15.14 20.51
N LEU A 274 -7.28 -16.02 19.55
CA LEU A 274 -7.67 -15.65 18.19
C LEU A 274 -8.82 -14.62 18.18
N LYS A 275 -9.75 -14.74 19.14
CA LYS A 275 -10.88 -13.82 19.28
C LYS A 275 -10.46 -12.42 19.73
N GLU A 276 -9.37 -12.29 20.47
CA GLU A 276 -8.83 -10.99 20.91
C GLU A 276 -8.06 -10.33 19.78
N GLU A 277 -7.35 -11.10 18.95
CA GLU A 277 -6.60 -10.59 17.80
C GLU A 277 -7.51 -10.20 16.63
N LEU A 278 -8.69 -10.79 16.51
CA LEU A 278 -9.68 -10.47 15.48
C LEU A 278 -10.65 -9.34 15.87
N LYS A 279 -10.52 -8.76 17.06
CA LYS A 279 -11.30 -7.59 17.48
C LYS A 279 -10.66 -6.28 17.02
#